data_d2b610c1be90cf7f1be537e6876d3b93
#
_entry.id   d2b610c1be90cf7f1be537e6876d3b93
#
_cell.length_a   1.000
_cell.length_b   1.000
_cell.length_c   1.000
_cell.angle_alpha   90.00
_cell.angle_beta   90.00
_cell.angle_gamma   90.00
#
_symmetry.space_group_name_H-M   'P 1'
#
loop_
_entity.id
_entity.type
_entity.pdbx_description
1 polymer ?
#
loop_
_entity_poly.entity_id
_entity_poly.type
_entity_poly.pdbx_seq_one_letter_code
_entity_poly.pdbx_strand_id
1 'polypeptide(L)'
;SDSTVVTLKITVSDQTTYSSSSSGGGGGGGGSHSSKAVATSGTTLAASSLPEYVVRGTWTETEQHKWMFRDDTRTYASKWAAIYNPYADKTKGQQEYDWFRFDESGYMVTGWFTDVDGNRYYLNPVSDGTQGRMVTGWYWIDGMCYYFNPVSNGTRGAMKRNCEIDGYQLNADGIWVVNGVVQTK
;
A
#
# COMPACT_ATOMS: atom_id res chain seq x y z
N SER A 1 7.59 23.89 28.67
CA SER A 1 6.51 23.67 27.69
C SER A 1 6.44 22.20 27.43
N ASP A 2 5.45 21.53 28.05
CA ASP A 2 5.21 20.11 27.83
C ASP A 2 4.57 19.92 26.45
N SER A 3 5.28 19.20 25.58
CA SER A 3 4.78 18.80 24.26
C SER A 3 3.86 17.60 24.43
N THR A 4 2.56 17.81 24.31
CA THR A 4 1.59 16.71 24.35
C THR A 4 1.57 16.03 22.99
N VAL A 5 2.18 14.86 22.87
CA VAL A 5 2.12 14.02 21.68
C VAL A 5 0.79 13.25 21.70
N VAL A 6 -0.12 13.56 20.79
CA VAL A 6 -1.34 12.77 20.60
C VAL A 6 -0.98 11.55 19.73
N THR A 7 -0.84 10.40 20.36
CA THR A 7 -0.58 9.14 19.65
C THR A 7 -1.90 8.46 19.33
N LEU A 8 -2.31 8.47 18.07
CA LEU A 8 -3.43 7.67 17.60
C LEU A 8 -2.94 6.22 17.38
N LYS A 9 -3.16 5.36 18.37
CA LYS A 9 -2.77 3.96 18.29
C LYS A 9 -3.85 3.18 17.56
N ILE A 10 -3.69 2.99 16.24
CA ILE A 10 -4.53 2.05 15.48
C ILE A 10 -3.94 0.66 15.68
N THR A 11 -4.45 -0.06 16.67
CA THR A 11 -4.08 -1.45 16.92
C THR A 11 -4.94 -2.33 16.02
N VAL A 12 -4.36 -2.90 14.97
CA VAL A 12 -5.01 -3.96 14.19
C VAL A 12 -4.81 -5.26 14.95
N SER A 13 -5.83 -5.70 15.70
CA SER A 13 -5.84 -7.01 16.34
C SER A 13 -6.14 -8.07 15.28
N ASP A 14 -5.14 -8.81 14.84
CA ASP A 14 -5.35 -10.09 14.18
C ASP A 14 -5.77 -11.10 15.27
N GLN A 15 -7.06 -11.29 15.44
CA GLN A 15 -7.59 -12.42 16.20
C GLN A 15 -7.51 -13.68 15.32
N THR A 16 -6.35 -14.26 15.17
CA THR A 16 -6.20 -15.68 14.84
C THR A 16 -5.90 -16.41 16.13
N THR A 17 -6.96 -16.81 16.85
CA THR A 17 -6.83 -17.78 17.93
C THR A 17 -6.48 -19.13 17.31
N TYR A 18 -5.21 -19.48 17.33
CA TYR A 18 -4.77 -20.85 17.18
C TYR A 18 -5.01 -21.58 18.47
N SER A 19 -6.14 -22.35 18.54
CA SER A 19 -6.34 -23.34 19.60
C SER A 19 -5.52 -24.57 19.26
N SER A 20 -4.32 -24.68 19.83
CA SER A 20 -3.60 -25.94 19.91
C SER A 20 -4.17 -26.75 21.07
N SER A 21 -5.11 -27.68 20.76
CA SER A 21 -5.49 -28.72 21.70
C SER A 21 -4.55 -29.91 21.53
N SER A 22 -3.55 -30.01 22.40
CA SER A 22 -2.85 -31.23 22.68
C SER A 22 -3.70 -32.08 23.61
N SER A 23 -4.21 -33.21 23.13
CA SER A 23 -4.66 -34.28 24.01
C SER A 23 -3.92 -35.57 23.64
N GLY A 24 -3.11 -36.02 24.56
CA GLY A 24 -2.46 -37.31 24.53
C GLY A 24 -3.37 -38.40 25.04
N GLY A 25 -3.13 -39.62 24.54
CA GLY A 25 -3.20 -40.83 25.31
C GLY A 25 -4.39 -41.76 25.13
N GLY A 26 -4.14 -42.97 24.58
CA GLY A 26 -4.64 -44.19 25.15
C GLY A 26 -5.66 -45.01 24.37
N GLY A 27 -5.17 -46.05 23.65
CA GLY A 27 -5.58 -47.42 23.81
C GLY A 27 -6.89 -47.95 23.20
N GLY A 28 -6.77 -48.89 22.22
CA GLY A 28 -7.53 -50.15 22.27
C GLY A 28 -8.72 -50.34 21.33
N GLY A 29 -8.57 -51.30 20.36
CA GLY A 29 -9.63 -52.23 20.02
C GLY A 29 -10.46 -52.05 18.76
N GLY A 30 -10.18 -52.82 17.74
CA GLY A 30 -10.98 -53.57 16.79
C GLY A 30 -12.36 -53.14 16.32
N GLY A 31 -12.52 -53.16 14.99
CA GLY A 31 -13.84 -53.19 14.38
C GLY A 31 -13.88 -52.63 12.96
N SER A 32 -13.82 -53.53 11.97
CA SER A 32 -14.06 -53.22 10.56
C SER A 32 -15.51 -52.72 10.36
N HIS A 33 -15.68 -51.55 9.84
CA HIS A 33 -16.83 -51.23 9.01
C HIS A 33 -16.45 -50.15 7.99
N SER A 34 -16.60 -50.54 6.73
CA SER A 34 -16.51 -49.71 5.54
C SER A 34 -17.53 -48.61 5.62
N SER A 35 -17.10 -47.36 5.74
CA SER A 35 -17.94 -46.20 5.56
C SER A 35 -17.27 -45.23 4.60
N LYS A 36 -17.90 -45.06 3.46
CA LYS A 36 -17.55 -44.10 2.42
C LYS A 36 -17.30 -42.71 3.03
N ALA A 37 -16.07 -42.27 3.06
CA ALA A 37 -15.75 -40.89 3.41
C ALA A 37 -16.22 -40.00 2.25
N VAL A 38 -17.25 -39.21 2.51
CA VAL A 38 -17.58 -38.05 1.73
C VAL A 38 -16.47 -37.05 1.96
N ALA A 39 -15.63 -36.85 0.95
CA ALA A 39 -14.65 -35.78 0.96
C ALA A 39 -15.41 -34.44 0.95
N THR A 40 -15.60 -33.83 2.09
CA THR A 40 -15.98 -32.43 2.19
C THR A 40 -14.77 -31.63 1.73
N SER A 41 -14.81 -31.18 0.49
CA SER A 41 -13.84 -30.19 -0.02
C SER A 41 -14.00 -28.92 0.82
N GLY A 42 -13.25 -28.85 1.91
CA GLY A 42 -13.02 -27.60 2.60
C GLY A 42 -12.24 -26.71 1.63
N THR A 43 -12.94 -25.77 1.03
CA THR A 43 -12.28 -24.65 0.35
C THR A 43 -11.56 -23.88 1.42
N THR A 44 -10.30 -24.20 1.65
CA THR A 44 -9.38 -23.34 2.36
C THR A 44 -9.29 -22.09 1.52
N LEU A 45 -9.96 -21.02 1.95
CA LEU A 45 -9.70 -19.69 1.43
C LEU A 45 -8.20 -19.48 1.63
N ALA A 46 -7.46 -19.48 0.51
CA ALA A 46 -6.04 -19.18 0.53
C ALA A 46 -5.90 -17.83 1.25
N ALA A 47 -5.25 -17.86 2.42
CA ALA A 47 -4.82 -16.64 3.07
C ALA A 47 -4.04 -15.85 2.02
N SER A 48 -4.52 -14.67 1.62
CA SER A 48 -3.83 -13.83 0.66
C SER A 48 -2.51 -13.43 1.34
N SER A 49 -1.43 -14.10 0.96
CA SER A 49 -0.12 -13.78 1.49
C SER A 49 0.30 -12.47 0.86
N LEU A 50 0.32 -11.41 1.67
CA LEU A 50 0.91 -10.13 1.27
C LEU A 50 2.38 -10.38 0.88
N PRO A 51 2.91 -9.62 -0.09
CA PRO A 51 4.34 -9.65 -0.39
C PRO A 51 5.17 -9.40 0.87
N GLU A 52 6.30 -10.09 1.02
CA GLU A 52 7.18 -9.99 2.19
C GLU A 52 7.67 -8.56 2.49
N TYR A 53 7.76 -7.71 1.46
CA TYR A 53 8.15 -6.31 1.61
C TYR A 53 7.06 -5.41 2.18
N VAL A 54 5.82 -5.91 2.35
CA VAL A 54 4.72 -5.13 2.93
C VAL A 54 4.83 -5.16 4.45
N VAL A 55 4.89 -3.96 5.03
CA VAL A 55 5.06 -3.77 6.46
C VAL A 55 3.75 -3.39 7.15
N ARG A 56 3.61 -3.80 8.40
CA ARG A 56 2.54 -3.41 9.32
C ARG A 56 3.15 -2.56 10.42
N GLY A 57 2.40 -1.58 10.92
CA GLY A 57 2.94 -0.70 11.96
C GLY A 57 1.96 0.38 12.37
N THR A 58 2.49 1.42 12.99
CA THR A 58 1.71 2.51 13.57
C THR A 58 2.05 3.83 12.91
N TRP A 59 1.03 4.59 12.56
CA TRP A 59 1.12 5.97 12.14
C TRP A 59 1.04 6.90 13.36
N THR A 60 1.86 7.94 13.37
CA THR A 60 1.85 8.99 14.40
C THR A 60 1.82 10.34 13.70
N GLU A 61 0.85 11.17 14.08
CA GLU A 61 0.79 12.57 13.67
C GLU A 61 1.52 13.43 14.69
N THR A 62 2.34 14.37 14.19
CA THR A 62 3.03 15.36 15.02
C THR A 62 2.14 16.58 15.26
N GLU A 63 2.55 17.46 16.20
CA GLU A 63 1.87 18.76 16.45
C GLU A 63 1.84 19.69 15.21
N GLN A 64 2.79 19.50 14.27
CA GLN A 64 2.84 20.24 13.01
C GLN A 64 2.03 19.56 11.88
N HIS A 65 1.14 18.63 12.22
CA HIS A 65 0.33 17.85 11.27
C HIS A 65 1.16 17.07 10.22
N LYS A 66 2.37 16.63 10.61
CA LYS A 66 3.20 15.74 9.81
C LYS A 66 3.05 14.31 10.29
N TRP A 67 3.02 13.36 9.35
CA TRP A 67 2.86 11.95 9.64
C TRP A 67 4.19 11.22 9.61
N MET A 68 4.38 10.34 10.58
CA MET A 68 5.50 9.40 10.68
C MET A 68 4.97 7.98 10.78
N PHE A 69 5.74 7.01 10.30
CA PHE A 69 5.43 5.59 10.39
C PHE A 69 6.54 4.81 11.07
N ARG A 70 6.17 3.84 11.89
CA ARG A 70 7.10 2.87 12.48
C ARG A 70 6.48 1.48 12.48
N ASP A 71 7.29 0.46 12.26
CA ASP A 71 6.97 -0.92 12.61
C ASP A 71 7.58 -1.29 13.97
N ASP A 72 7.47 -2.55 14.38
CA ASP A 72 7.97 -3.02 15.68
C ASP A 72 9.50 -2.94 15.81
N THR A 73 10.22 -2.83 14.69
CA THR A 73 11.68 -2.91 14.63
C THR A 73 12.37 -1.60 14.26
N ARG A 74 11.67 -0.71 13.53
CA ARG A 74 12.30 0.48 12.95
C ARG A 74 11.32 1.62 12.68
N THR A 75 11.88 2.81 12.52
CA THR A 75 11.26 3.98 11.92
C THR A 75 11.69 4.09 10.46
N TYR A 76 10.94 4.84 9.67
CA TYR A 76 11.19 5.02 8.24
C TYR A 76 11.71 6.43 7.97
N ALA A 77 12.90 6.53 7.38
CA ALA A 77 13.50 7.78 6.94
C ALA A 77 14.25 7.56 5.62
N SER A 78 14.25 8.53 4.75
CA SER A 78 14.92 8.52 3.43
C SER A 78 14.59 7.30 2.56
N LYS A 79 13.38 6.70 2.67
CA LYS A 79 13.02 5.47 1.94
C LYS A 79 11.56 5.38 1.55
N TRP A 80 11.29 4.49 0.62
CA TRP A 80 9.95 4.00 0.29
C TRP A 80 9.52 2.90 1.25
N ALA A 81 8.23 2.79 1.51
CA ALA A 81 7.63 1.67 2.23
C ALA A 81 6.29 1.29 1.61
N ALA A 82 6.07 -0.01 1.42
CA ALA A 82 4.77 -0.58 1.13
C ALA A 82 4.08 -0.89 2.46
N ILE A 83 3.04 -0.15 2.79
CA ILE A 83 2.39 -0.24 4.10
C ILE A 83 1.02 -0.87 3.94
N TYR A 84 0.74 -1.87 4.78
CA TYR A 84 -0.54 -2.57 4.79
C TYR A 84 -1.71 -1.61 5.03
N ASN A 85 -2.75 -1.77 4.21
CA ASN A 85 -3.99 -1.03 4.31
C ASN A 85 -5.12 -1.97 4.80
N PRO A 86 -5.49 -1.93 6.09
CA PRO A 86 -6.53 -2.79 6.63
C PRO A 86 -7.95 -2.42 6.14
N TYR A 87 -8.11 -1.26 5.53
CA TYR A 87 -9.39 -0.74 5.04
C TYR A 87 -9.59 -0.96 3.54
N ALA A 88 -8.69 -1.70 2.89
CA ALA A 88 -8.79 -1.97 1.47
C ALA A 88 -10.04 -2.80 1.15
N ASP A 89 -10.90 -2.27 0.29
CA ASP A 89 -12.07 -2.98 -0.21
C ASP A 89 -11.67 -3.88 -1.39
N LYS A 90 -11.43 -5.15 -1.09
CA LYS A 90 -11.05 -6.16 -2.08
C LYS A 90 -12.14 -6.38 -3.13
N THR A 91 -13.41 -6.15 -2.79
CA THR A 91 -14.53 -6.31 -3.73
C THR A 91 -14.50 -5.25 -4.83
N LYS A 92 -13.87 -4.12 -4.57
CA LYS A 92 -13.61 -3.03 -5.52
C LYS A 92 -12.22 -3.11 -6.17
N GLY A 93 -11.49 -4.22 -5.97
CA GLY A 93 -10.15 -4.40 -6.52
C GLY A 93 -9.09 -3.49 -5.89
N GLN A 94 -9.34 -2.96 -4.70
CA GLN A 94 -8.34 -2.16 -3.99
C GLN A 94 -7.20 -3.06 -3.49
N GLN A 95 -5.98 -2.56 -3.58
CA GLN A 95 -4.79 -3.26 -3.09
C GLN A 95 -4.73 -3.19 -1.54
N GLU A 96 -4.28 -4.29 -0.93
CA GLU A 96 -4.15 -4.40 0.52
C GLU A 96 -2.96 -3.63 1.09
N TYR A 97 -2.22 -2.91 0.28
CA TYR A 97 -1.11 -2.05 0.69
C TYR A 97 -0.96 -0.88 -0.27
N ASP A 98 -0.42 0.21 0.27
CA ASP A 98 -0.11 1.43 -0.47
C ASP A 98 1.37 1.80 -0.28
N TRP A 99 1.94 2.48 -1.28
CA TRP A 99 3.32 2.94 -1.21
C TRP A 99 3.38 4.37 -0.69
N PHE A 100 4.31 4.59 0.24
CA PHE A 100 4.61 5.89 0.85
C PHE A 100 6.10 6.20 0.75
N ARG A 101 6.46 7.47 0.71
CA ARG A 101 7.83 7.95 0.78
C ARG A 101 8.03 8.73 2.07
N PHE A 102 9.18 8.53 2.73
CA PHE A 102 9.57 9.26 3.93
C PHE A 102 10.82 10.08 3.65
N ASP A 103 10.86 11.32 4.13
CA ASP A 103 12.00 12.22 4.02
C ASP A 103 13.12 11.84 5.01
N GLU A 104 14.20 12.62 5.04
CA GLU A 104 15.36 12.39 5.92
C GLU A 104 15.01 12.47 7.41
N SER A 105 14.01 13.26 7.76
CA SER A 105 13.50 13.40 9.13
C SER A 105 12.50 12.31 9.52
N GLY A 106 12.12 11.44 8.57
CA GLY A 106 11.15 10.39 8.77
C GLY A 106 9.69 10.84 8.62
N TYR A 107 9.45 12.04 8.08
CA TYR A 107 8.10 12.49 7.79
C TYR A 107 7.61 11.95 6.44
N MET A 108 6.33 11.61 6.38
CA MET A 108 5.64 11.21 5.17
C MET A 108 5.66 12.36 4.15
N VAL A 109 6.16 12.08 2.95
CA VAL A 109 6.21 13.04 1.84
C VAL A 109 4.83 13.12 1.18
N THR A 110 4.43 14.33 0.77
CA THR A 110 3.24 14.60 -0.03
C THR A 110 3.57 15.52 -1.20
N GLY A 111 2.75 15.50 -2.26
CA GLY A 111 3.00 16.29 -3.47
C GLY A 111 4.10 15.68 -4.36
N TRP A 112 4.75 16.52 -5.13
CA TRP A 112 5.81 16.10 -6.05
C TRP A 112 7.07 15.65 -5.32
N PHE A 113 7.64 14.53 -5.75
CA PHE A 113 8.89 13.99 -5.27
C PHE A 113 9.76 13.53 -6.44
N THR A 114 11.06 13.85 -6.42
CA THR A 114 12.04 13.34 -7.38
C THR A 114 13.04 12.46 -6.65
N ASP A 115 13.18 11.23 -7.10
CA ASP A 115 14.13 10.28 -6.52
C ASP A 115 15.55 10.46 -7.09
N VAL A 116 16.52 9.77 -6.51
CA VAL A 116 17.95 9.86 -6.90
C VAL A 116 18.23 9.42 -8.33
N ASP A 117 17.36 8.57 -8.89
CA ASP A 117 17.38 8.14 -10.29
C ASP A 117 16.80 9.17 -11.27
N GLY A 118 16.30 10.30 -10.78
CA GLY A 118 15.67 11.38 -11.56
C GLY A 118 14.22 11.10 -11.97
N ASN A 119 13.63 10.00 -11.52
CA ASN A 119 12.21 9.75 -11.73
C ASN A 119 11.37 10.65 -10.81
N ARG A 120 10.26 11.16 -11.34
CA ARG A 120 9.32 11.98 -10.59
C ARG A 120 8.10 11.16 -10.19
N TYR A 121 7.65 11.36 -8.97
CA TYR A 121 6.51 10.72 -8.36
C TYR A 121 5.55 11.78 -7.81
N TYR A 122 4.31 11.39 -7.59
CA TYR A 122 3.35 12.23 -6.88
C TYR A 122 2.71 11.46 -5.74
N LEU A 123 2.76 12.03 -4.54
CA LEU A 123 2.16 11.49 -3.33
C LEU A 123 0.92 12.33 -3.01
N ASN A 124 -0.24 11.70 -2.85
CA ASN A 124 -1.50 12.44 -2.65
C ASN A 124 -1.37 13.45 -1.49
N PRO A 125 -1.52 14.77 -1.73
CA PRO A 125 -1.42 15.76 -0.67
C PRO A 125 -2.72 15.95 0.11
N VAL A 126 -3.85 15.41 -0.39
CA VAL A 126 -5.18 15.64 0.18
C VAL A 126 -5.41 14.76 1.40
N SER A 127 -5.86 15.36 2.49
CA SER A 127 -6.22 14.65 3.73
C SER A 127 -7.64 14.05 3.61
N ASP A 128 -7.76 13.00 2.81
CA ASP A 128 -9.02 12.30 2.49
C ASP A 128 -9.01 10.81 2.90
N GLY A 129 -8.06 10.43 3.77
CA GLY A 129 -7.79 9.04 4.14
C GLY A 129 -6.82 8.33 3.18
N THR A 130 -6.38 9.03 2.12
CA THR A 130 -5.37 8.52 1.17
C THR A 130 -4.13 9.41 1.08
N GLN A 131 -3.99 10.37 1.99
CA GLN A 131 -2.85 11.27 2.04
C GLN A 131 -1.53 10.52 2.08
N GLY A 132 -0.55 10.97 1.30
CA GLY A 132 0.78 10.37 1.20
C GLY A 132 0.85 9.13 0.32
N ARG A 133 -0.26 8.58 -0.16
CA ARG A 133 -0.23 7.43 -1.08
C ARG A 133 0.39 7.81 -2.41
N MET A 134 1.27 6.96 -2.90
CA MET A 134 1.86 7.08 -4.23
C MET A 134 0.77 6.91 -5.30
N VAL A 135 0.68 7.89 -6.19
CA VAL A 135 -0.27 7.88 -7.31
C VAL A 135 0.22 6.96 -8.43
N THR A 136 -0.72 6.28 -9.09
CA THR A 136 -0.48 5.46 -10.30
C THR A 136 -1.59 5.66 -11.32
N GLY A 137 -1.29 5.46 -12.60
CA GLY A 137 -2.25 5.68 -13.69
C GLY A 137 -2.42 7.17 -14.02
N TRP A 138 -3.53 7.50 -14.67
CA TRP A 138 -3.88 8.87 -15.01
C TRP A 138 -4.29 9.68 -13.79
N TYR A 139 -3.74 10.87 -13.62
CA TYR A 139 -4.03 11.72 -12.46
C TYR A 139 -3.96 13.21 -12.81
N TRP A 140 -4.94 13.98 -12.32
CA TRP A 140 -5.00 15.43 -12.51
C TRP A 140 -4.31 16.16 -11.35
N ILE A 141 -3.37 17.05 -11.67
CA ILE A 141 -2.64 17.87 -10.71
C ILE A 141 -2.66 19.30 -11.25
N ASP A 142 -3.19 20.24 -10.47
CA ASP A 142 -3.26 21.67 -10.81
C ASP A 142 -3.80 21.93 -12.23
N GLY A 143 -4.87 21.21 -12.59
CA GLY A 143 -5.52 21.33 -13.89
C GLY A 143 -4.82 20.67 -15.07
N MET A 144 -3.70 19.99 -14.88
CA MET A 144 -2.95 19.24 -15.89
C MET A 144 -2.99 17.74 -15.63
N CYS A 145 -3.08 16.92 -16.68
CA CYS A 145 -3.16 15.47 -16.56
C CYS A 145 -1.82 14.82 -16.83
N TYR A 146 -1.43 13.93 -15.91
CA TYR A 146 -0.19 13.15 -15.94
C TYR A 146 -0.49 11.66 -15.94
N TYR A 147 0.51 10.86 -16.30
CA TYR A 147 0.44 9.40 -16.16
C TYR A 147 1.60 8.86 -15.36
N PHE A 148 1.28 8.09 -14.31
CA PHE A 148 2.24 7.45 -13.43
C PHE A 148 2.22 5.94 -13.66
N ASN A 149 3.39 5.31 -13.83
CA ASN A 149 3.51 3.90 -14.14
C ASN A 149 2.78 2.99 -13.11
N PRO A 150 1.75 2.24 -13.50
CA PRO A 150 1.04 1.35 -12.58
C PRO A 150 1.74 0.00 -12.38
N VAL A 151 2.71 -0.34 -13.27
CA VAL A 151 3.33 -1.67 -13.34
C VAL A 151 4.45 -1.81 -12.31
N SER A 152 4.45 -2.92 -11.56
CA SER A 152 5.52 -3.26 -10.61
C SER A 152 6.74 -3.84 -11.34
N ASN A 153 7.55 -2.97 -11.92
CA ASN A 153 8.76 -3.30 -12.70
C ASN A 153 10.00 -2.52 -12.25
N GLY A 154 10.03 -2.09 -10.99
CA GLY A 154 11.10 -1.25 -10.43
C GLY A 154 10.86 0.25 -10.58
N THR A 155 9.91 0.67 -11.45
CA THR A 155 9.58 2.10 -11.67
C THR A 155 8.09 2.39 -11.44
N ARG A 156 7.40 1.56 -10.65
CA ARG A 156 5.99 1.80 -10.30
C ARG A 156 5.85 3.17 -9.65
N GLY A 157 4.86 3.95 -10.09
CA GLY A 157 4.61 5.31 -9.63
C GLY A 157 5.46 6.38 -10.33
N ALA A 158 6.48 6.01 -11.12
CA ALA A 158 7.26 6.98 -11.87
C ALA A 158 6.43 7.64 -12.97
N MET A 159 6.49 8.97 -13.04
CA MET A 159 5.82 9.76 -14.08
C MET A 159 6.37 9.42 -15.46
N LYS A 160 5.49 9.17 -16.43
CA LYS A 160 5.83 8.97 -17.83
C LYS A 160 5.89 10.30 -18.55
N ARG A 161 6.83 10.41 -19.51
CA ARG A 161 7.03 11.61 -20.34
C ARG A 161 7.60 11.24 -21.71
N ASN A 162 7.42 12.11 -22.70
CA ASN A 162 7.89 11.90 -24.09
C ASN A 162 7.47 10.53 -24.64
N CYS A 163 6.24 10.10 -24.40
CA CYS A 163 5.73 8.81 -24.84
C CYS A 163 4.22 8.87 -25.12
N GLU A 164 3.70 7.76 -25.63
CA GLU A 164 2.27 7.55 -25.83
C GLU A 164 1.79 6.43 -24.89
N ILE A 165 0.62 6.63 -24.28
CA ILE A 165 -0.07 5.67 -23.42
C ILE A 165 -1.50 5.54 -23.94
N ASP A 166 -1.87 4.39 -24.46
CA ASP A 166 -3.22 4.08 -24.97
C ASP A 166 -3.77 5.12 -25.97
N GLY A 167 -2.89 5.66 -26.85
CA GLY A 167 -3.24 6.69 -27.83
C GLY A 167 -3.14 8.13 -27.30
N TYR A 168 -2.80 8.33 -26.03
CA TYR A 168 -2.63 9.66 -25.42
C TYR A 168 -1.15 10.05 -25.37
N GLN A 169 -0.81 11.19 -25.94
CA GLN A 169 0.56 11.69 -25.99
C GLN A 169 0.92 12.47 -24.72
N LEU A 170 2.12 12.18 -24.17
CA LEU A 170 2.71 12.91 -23.05
C LEU A 170 3.92 13.70 -23.56
N ASN A 171 3.98 15.00 -23.27
CA ASN A 171 5.10 15.87 -23.64
C ASN A 171 6.34 15.65 -22.73
N ALA A 172 7.37 16.48 -22.89
CA ALA A 172 8.62 16.42 -22.12
C ALA A 172 8.40 16.64 -20.59
N ASP A 173 7.37 17.35 -20.20
CA ASP A 173 7.01 17.62 -18.82
C ASP A 173 6.09 16.52 -18.23
N GLY A 174 5.72 15.52 -19.05
CA GLY A 174 4.81 14.44 -18.67
C GLY A 174 3.33 14.81 -18.72
N ILE A 175 3.00 15.95 -19.32
CA ILE A 175 1.63 16.46 -19.41
C ILE A 175 0.95 15.91 -20.65
N TRP A 176 -0.31 15.52 -20.53
CA TRP A 176 -1.13 15.08 -21.63
C TRP A 176 -1.34 16.21 -22.64
N VAL A 177 -1.09 15.91 -23.92
CA VAL A 177 -1.25 16.83 -25.04
C VAL A 177 -2.06 16.19 -26.17
N VAL A 178 -2.80 17.02 -26.92
CA VAL A 178 -3.43 16.65 -28.20
C VAL A 178 -2.88 17.58 -29.27
N ASN A 179 -2.27 17.02 -30.33
CA ASN A 179 -1.60 17.79 -31.38
C ASN A 179 -0.59 18.82 -30.83
N GLY A 180 0.13 18.48 -29.76
CA GLY A 180 1.09 19.35 -29.11
C GLY A 180 0.48 20.40 -28.15
N VAL A 181 -0.83 20.46 -28.03
CA VAL A 181 -1.53 21.40 -27.14
C VAL A 181 -1.85 20.73 -25.82
N VAL A 182 -1.44 21.36 -24.71
CA VAL A 182 -1.74 20.87 -23.33
C VAL A 182 -3.24 20.81 -23.12
N GLN A 183 -3.71 19.70 -22.59
CA GLN A 183 -5.08 19.51 -22.18
C GLN A 183 -5.25 19.88 -20.70
N THR A 184 -6.22 20.72 -20.39
CA THR A 184 -6.53 21.21 -19.02
C THR A 184 -7.96 20.87 -18.61
N LYS A 185 -8.17 20.78 -17.28
CA LYS A 185 -9.50 20.53 -16.67
C LYS A 185 -10.00 21.79 -15.94
#